data_601a8ce04a63b6db2db3dd67585e1228
#
_entry.id   601a8ce04a63b6db2db3dd67585e1228
#
_cell.length_a   1.000
_cell.length_b   1.000
_cell.length_c   1.000
_cell.angle_alpha   90.00
_cell.angle_beta   90.00
_cell.angle_gamma   90.00
#
_symmetry.space_group_name_H-M   'P 1'
#
loop_
_entity.id
_entity.type
_entity.pdbx_description
1 polymer ?
#
loop_
_entity_poly.entity_id
_entity_poly.type
_entity_poly.pdbx_seq_one_letter_code
_entity_poly.pdbx_strand_id
1 'polypeptide(L)'
;MKLRQLEIFVYVADTRSFSKAAKQLYLTQPTVSAQVAALEKELQVRLFVRNTKEVELSEDGEKLYQYACQMVHLQRKIEETFLPEAPRSRRHLRIAASTIPAQYILPELLARYQVLYPNVQLQMLESDSAEVIHEVESHIADIGFVGTVPENRQCMALPVYQDELVLVMPNTEAYQKILKDETDLSWILHVPAIMREEGSGTRKEAEKWLKDLGVDTSEIRVTANMTSPEAIKKSVKNGMGITVISRMAVDEELLQGQILEFPVADRIAMADKKRRNIYLIYNQSVPLSRAAERLVQLTRERYL
;
A
#
# COMPACT_ATOMS: atom_id res chain seq x y z
N MET A 1 -27.82 2.76 18.72
CA MET A 1 -26.84 2.28 17.71
C MET A 1 -26.79 0.76 17.75
N LYS A 2 -26.98 0.11 16.61
CA LYS A 2 -26.93 -1.36 16.47
C LYS A 2 -25.73 -1.75 15.61
N LEU A 3 -25.09 -2.85 15.90
CA LEU A 3 -23.91 -3.32 15.18
C LEU A 3 -24.18 -3.53 13.67
N ARG A 4 -25.39 -4.00 13.34
CA ARG A 4 -25.84 -4.11 11.93
C ARG A 4 -25.87 -2.76 11.18
N GLN A 5 -26.14 -1.66 11.88
CA GLN A 5 -26.11 -0.32 11.28
C GLN A 5 -24.67 0.11 10.98
N LEU A 6 -23.73 -0.21 11.87
CA LEU A 6 -22.30 0.04 11.65
C LEU A 6 -21.77 -0.80 10.48
N GLU A 7 -22.15 -2.06 10.41
CA GLU A 7 -21.78 -2.93 9.28
C GLU A 7 -22.30 -2.34 7.94
N ILE A 8 -23.55 -1.95 7.88
CA ILE A 8 -24.14 -1.31 6.68
C ILE A 8 -23.39 -0.03 6.33
N PHE A 9 -23.10 0.81 7.33
CA PHE A 9 -22.36 2.05 7.15
C PHE A 9 -20.98 1.80 6.55
N VAL A 10 -20.21 0.83 7.10
CA VAL A 10 -18.90 0.42 6.59
C VAL A 10 -19.00 -0.05 5.13
N TYR A 11 -19.98 -0.88 4.78
CA TYR A 11 -20.15 -1.33 3.39
C TYR A 11 -20.50 -0.20 2.42
N VAL A 12 -21.28 0.80 2.84
CA VAL A 12 -21.56 1.98 2.01
C VAL A 12 -20.29 2.82 1.80
N ALA A 13 -19.50 3.01 2.85
CA ALA A 13 -18.23 3.72 2.77
C ALA A 13 -17.25 3.01 1.82
N ASP A 14 -17.03 1.69 1.99
CA ASP A 14 -16.12 0.89 1.16
C ASP A 14 -16.50 0.90 -0.33
N THR A 15 -17.79 0.77 -0.61
CA THR A 15 -18.27 0.69 -1.99
C THR A 15 -18.54 2.04 -2.64
N ARG A 16 -18.52 3.13 -1.86
CA ARG A 16 -18.92 4.49 -2.23
C ARG A 16 -20.29 4.54 -2.92
N SER A 17 -21.17 3.57 -2.56
CA SER A 17 -22.46 3.39 -3.23
C SER A 17 -23.47 2.63 -2.38
N PHE A 18 -24.61 3.26 -2.09
CA PHE A 18 -25.72 2.61 -1.41
C PHE A 18 -26.26 1.37 -2.17
N SER A 19 -26.29 1.44 -3.49
CA SER A 19 -26.80 0.33 -4.32
C SER A 19 -25.84 -0.86 -4.37
N LYS A 20 -24.52 -0.60 -4.44
CA LYS A 20 -23.51 -1.67 -4.39
C LYS A 20 -23.49 -2.34 -3.00
N ALA A 21 -23.51 -1.54 -1.93
CA ALA A 21 -23.60 -2.04 -0.56
C ALA A 21 -24.85 -2.91 -0.35
N ALA A 22 -26.00 -2.46 -0.85
CA ALA A 22 -27.25 -3.23 -0.76
C ALA A 22 -27.13 -4.60 -1.43
N LYS A 23 -26.55 -4.69 -2.63
CA LYS A 23 -26.31 -5.94 -3.33
C LYS A 23 -25.39 -6.89 -2.55
N GLN A 24 -24.30 -6.36 -1.98
CA GLN A 24 -23.35 -7.17 -1.19
C GLN A 24 -23.97 -7.70 0.11
N LEU A 25 -24.84 -6.92 0.73
CA LEU A 25 -25.52 -7.26 1.98
C LEU A 25 -26.83 -8.05 1.77
N TYR A 26 -27.21 -8.33 0.52
CA TYR A 26 -28.50 -8.96 0.16
C TYR A 26 -29.70 -8.18 0.71
N LEU A 27 -29.61 -6.85 0.69
CA LEU A 27 -30.65 -5.92 1.11
C LEU A 27 -31.16 -5.09 -0.08
N THR A 28 -32.29 -4.39 0.13
CA THR A 28 -32.71 -3.37 -0.82
C THR A 28 -32.02 -2.04 -0.53
N GLN A 29 -31.79 -1.23 -1.57
CA GLN A 29 -31.18 0.10 -1.40
C GLN A 29 -31.97 1.01 -0.45
N PRO A 30 -33.35 1.05 -0.46
CA PRO A 30 -34.11 1.78 0.54
C PRO A 30 -33.82 1.32 1.98
N THR A 31 -33.65 0.02 2.20
CA THR A 31 -33.32 -0.52 3.52
C THR A 31 -31.95 0.00 3.99
N VAL A 32 -30.95 -0.05 3.13
CA VAL A 32 -29.61 0.46 3.44
C VAL A 32 -29.65 1.95 3.75
N SER A 33 -30.35 2.75 2.93
CA SER A 33 -30.52 4.18 3.17
C SER A 33 -31.26 4.49 4.49
N ALA A 34 -32.29 3.73 4.81
CA ALA A 34 -33.04 3.91 6.06
C ALA A 34 -32.18 3.60 7.29
N GLN A 35 -31.34 2.54 7.23
CA GLN A 35 -30.45 2.18 8.34
C GLN A 35 -29.35 3.23 8.56
N VAL A 36 -28.76 3.75 7.50
CA VAL A 36 -27.77 4.85 7.59
C VAL A 36 -28.44 6.11 8.13
N ALA A 37 -29.61 6.50 7.61
CA ALA A 37 -30.32 7.68 8.10
C ALA A 37 -30.74 7.55 9.59
N ALA A 38 -31.08 6.34 10.03
CA ALA A 38 -31.38 6.07 11.45
C ALA A 38 -30.11 6.22 12.32
N LEU A 39 -28.95 5.78 11.84
CA LEU A 39 -27.66 5.94 12.50
C LEU A 39 -27.27 7.43 12.60
N GLU A 40 -27.37 8.18 11.50
CA GLU A 40 -27.12 9.63 11.46
C GLU A 40 -28.01 10.39 12.44
N LYS A 41 -29.31 10.01 12.48
CA LYS A 41 -30.28 10.63 13.41
C LYS A 41 -29.93 10.33 14.88
N GLU A 42 -29.52 9.10 15.20
CA GLU A 42 -29.16 8.69 16.55
C GLU A 42 -27.89 9.40 17.04
N LEU A 43 -26.89 9.53 16.16
CA LEU A 43 -25.62 10.21 16.44
C LEU A 43 -25.70 11.73 16.30
N GLN A 44 -26.80 12.26 15.74
CA GLN A 44 -27.02 13.68 15.45
C GLN A 44 -25.95 14.31 14.53
N VAL A 45 -25.39 13.51 13.63
CA VAL A 45 -24.37 13.93 12.64
C VAL A 45 -24.75 13.47 11.23
N ARG A 46 -24.11 14.06 10.24
CA ARG A 46 -24.11 13.55 8.86
C ARG A 46 -22.88 12.72 8.65
N LEU A 47 -23.05 11.48 8.20
CA LEU A 47 -21.93 10.55 7.97
C LEU A 47 -21.46 10.56 6.51
N PHE A 48 -22.34 10.95 5.59
CA PHE A 48 -22.03 11.05 4.17
C PHE A 48 -22.32 12.44 3.60
N VAL A 49 -21.41 12.89 2.74
CA VAL A 49 -21.63 14.04 1.86
C VAL A 49 -22.20 13.52 0.55
N ARG A 50 -23.37 14.03 0.15
CA ARG A 50 -23.99 13.65 -1.13
C ARG A 50 -23.53 14.62 -2.21
N ASN A 51 -22.55 14.21 -2.99
CA ASN A 51 -22.25 14.85 -4.27
C ASN A 51 -23.02 14.16 -5.40
N THR A 52 -23.29 14.86 -6.49
CA THR A 52 -24.13 14.38 -7.59
C THR A 52 -23.58 13.14 -8.31
N LYS A 53 -22.34 12.71 -8.05
CA LYS A 53 -21.68 11.58 -8.73
C LYS A 53 -21.20 10.47 -7.80
N GLU A 54 -20.82 10.78 -6.55
CA GLU A 54 -20.22 9.81 -5.63
C GLU A 54 -20.69 10.02 -4.18
N VAL A 55 -20.63 8.97 -3.38
CA VAL A 55 -20.91 8.97 -1.95
C VAL A 55 -19.57 9.03 -1.22
N GLU A 56 -19.34 10.13 -0.52
CA GLU A 56 -18.10 10.35 0.24
C GLU A 56 -18.43 10.45 1.74
N LEU A 57 -17.47 10.07 2.59
CA LEU A 57 -17.61 10.28 4.02
C LEU A 57 -17.52 11.77 4.36
N SER A 58 -18.29 12.20 5.35
CA SER A 58 -18.08 13.48 6.02
C SER A 58 -16.93 13.36 7.03
N GLU A 59 -16.46 14.46 7.60
CA GLU A 59 -15.47 14.45 8.69
C GLU A 59 -15.90 13.58 9.88
N ASP A 60 -17.18 13.64 10.28
CA ASP A 60 -17.74 12.77 11.32
C ASP A 60 -17.88 11.32 10.82
N GLY A 61 -18.16 11.14 9.53
CA GLY A 61 -18.17 9.84 8.89
C GLY A 61 -16.79 9.16 8.92
N GLU A 62 -15.73 9.88 8.62
CA GLU A 62 -14.35 9.36 8.70
C GLU A 62 -13.98 8.93 10.13
N LYS A 63 -14.31 9.76 11.12
CA LYS A 63 -14.11 9.43 12.54
C LYS A 63 -14.87 8.16 12.94
N LEU A 64 -16.16 8.09 12.57
CA LEU A 64 -16.98 6.91 12.88
C LEU A 64 -16.47 5.67 12.14
N TYR A 65 -15.97 5.82 10.91
CA TYR A 65 -15.53 4.70 10.08
C TYR A 65 -14.42 3.89 10.75
N GLN A 66 -13.45 4.56 11.37
CA GLN A 66 -12.37 3.90 12.12
C GLN A 66 -12.93 3.03 13.26
N TYR A 67 -13.84 3.57 14.09
CA TYR A 67 -14.45 2.80 15.18
C TYR A 67 -15.39 1.71 14.68
N ALA A 68 -16.15 1.99 13.62
CA ALA A 68 -17.08 1.02 13.05
C ALA A 68 -16.35 -0.20 12.47
N CYS A 69 -15.23 0.01 11.79
CA CYS A 69 -14.37 -1.08 11.29
C CYS A 69 -13.88 -1.97 12.42
N GLN A 70 -13.39 -1.40 13.52
CA GLN A 70 -12.95 -2.15 14.70
C GLN A 70 -14.08 -3.00 15.31
N MET A 71 -15.26 -2.41 15.49
CA MET A 71 -16.42 -3.11 16.05
C MET A 71 -16.89 -4.25 15.15
N VAL A 72 -16.98 -4.02 13.84
CA VAL A 72 -17.37 -5.05 12.87
C VAL A 72 -16.32 -6.15 12.79
N HIS A 73 -15.04 -5.80 12.83
CA HIS A 73 -13.95 -6.77 12.88
C HIS A 73 -14.04 -7.66 14.13
N LEU A 74 -14.22 -7.06 15.30
CA LEU A 74 -14.34 -7.81 16.56
C LEU A 74 -15.58 -8.72 16.58
N GLN A 75 -16.72 -8.26 16.05
CA GLN A 75 -17.91 -9.11 15.89
C GLN A 75 -17.60 -10.33 15.03
N ARG A 76 -16.98 -10.15 13.86
CA ARG A 76 -16.61 -11.27 12.98
C ARG A 76 -15.72 -12.29 13.68
N LYS A 77 -14.79 -11.80 14.50
CA LYS A 77 -13.92 -12.66 15.32
C LYS A 77 -14.69 -13.52 16.30
N ILE A 78 -15.65 -12.92 17.01
CA ILE A 78 -16.53 -13.65 17.92
C ILE A 78 -17.30 -14.74 17.15
N GLU A 79 -17.88 -14.38 16.02
CA GLU A 79 -18.63 -15.32 15.17
C GLU A 79 -17.74 -16.47 14.65
N GLU A 80 -16.53 -16.18 14.18
CA GLU A 80 -15.56 -17.19 13.74
C GLU A 80 -15.11 -18.13 14.85
N THR A 81 -15.00 -17.62 16.07
CA THR A 81 -14.53 -18.38 17.24
C THR A 81 -15.61 -19.33 17.76
N PHE A 82 -16.85 -18.84 17.86
CA PHE A 82 -17.92 -19.55 18.54
C PHE A 82 -18.96 -20.18 17.61
N LEU A 83 -19.02 -19.78 16.34
CA LEU A 83 -19.94 -20.26 15.33
C LEU A 83 -19.22 -20.81 14.07
N PRO A 84 -18.36 -21.82 14.21
CA PRO A 84 -17.53 -22.31 13.10
C PRO A 84 -18.33 -22.92 11.94
N GLU A 85 -19.58 -23.33 12.18
CA GLU A 85 -20.48 -23.94 11.18
C GLU A 85 -21.55 -22.96 10.64
N ALA A 86 -21.51 -21.68 11.04
CA ALA A 86 -22.43 -20.70 10.45
C ALA A 86 -22.35 -20.72 8.93
N PRO A 87 -23.49 -20.59 8.20
CA PRO A 87 -23.50 -20.64 6.74
C PRO A 87 -22.47 -19.66 6.22
N ARG A 88 -21.57 -20.16 5.38
CA ARG A 88 -20.36 -19.50 4.86
C ARG A 88 -20.71 -18.16 4.19
N SER A 89 -20.99 -17.12 4.98
CA SER A 89 -20.91 -15.77 4.51
C SER A 89 -19.49 -15.63 3.95
N ARG A 90 -19.36 -15.07 2.76
CA ARG A 90 -18.06 -14.95 2.06
C ARG A 90 -17.06 -14.34 3.04
N ARG A 91 -16.05 -15.12 3.40
CA ARG A 91 -14.97 -14.65 4.26
C ARG A 91 -14.24 -13.56 3.47
N HIS A 92 -14.21 -12.37 4.00
CA HIS A 92 -13.48 -11.26 3.40
C HIS A 92 -12.10 -11.19 4.04
N LEU A 93 -11.08 -10.97 3.22
CA LEU A 93 -9.75 -10.64 3.66
C LEU A 93 -9.37 -9.30 3.05
N ARG A 94 -9.21 -8.29 3.90
CA ARG A 94 -8.78 -6.95 3.50
C ARG A 94 -7.28 -6.83 3.64
N ILE A 95 -6.61 -6.48 2.56
CA ILE A 95 -5.16 -6.36 2.48
C ILE A 95 -4.87 -4.92 2.07
N ALA A 96 -4.09 -4.21 2.87
CA ALA A 96 -3.54 -2.93 2.50
C ALA A 96 -2.11 -3.11 2.00
N ALA A 97 -1.69 -2.41 0.99
CA ALA A 97 -0.33 -2.55 0.48
C ALA A 97 0.22 -1.24 -0.07
N SER A 98 1.48 -0.96 0.24
CA SER A 98 2.19 0.11 -0.43
C SER A 98 2.53 -0.30 -1.88
N THR A 99 2.80 0.67 -2.72
CA THR A 99 2.84 0.53 -4.18
C THR A 99 3.69 -0.64 -4.69
N ILE A 100 4.91 -0.81 -4.18
CA ILE A 100 5.80 -1.89 -4.67
C ILE A 100 5.24 -3.28 -4.34
N PRO A 101 4.90 -3.62 -3.08
CA PRO A 101 4.28 -4.91 -2.82
C PRO A 101 2.93 -5.10 -3.52
N ALA A 102 2.10 -4.05 -3.67
CA ALA A 102 0.81 -4.14 -4.36
C ALA A 102 0.96 -4.55 -5.83
N GLN A 103 1.96 -3.99 -6.52
CA GLN A 103 2.11 -4.17 -7.96
C GLN A 103 3.01 -5.35 -8.35
N TYR A 104 4.02 -5.69 -7.52
CA TYR A 104 5.06 -6.65 -7.92
C TYR A 104 5.14 -7.92 -7.06
N ILE A 105 4.56 -7.93 -5.84
CA ILE A 105 4.63 -9.09 -4.93
C ILE A 105 3.26 -9.74 -4.77
N LEU A 106 2.26 -8.96 -4.41
CA LEU A 106 0.93 -9.46 -4.06
C LEU A 106 0.17 -10.15 -5.21
N PRO A 107 0.25 -9.74 -6.48
CA PRO A 107 -0.52 -10.39 -7.54
C PRO A 107 -0.26 -11.90 -7.63
N GLU A 108 1.00 -12.34 -7.58
CA GLU A 108 1.36 -13.76 -7.59
C GLU A 108 0.91 -14.47 -6.29
N LEU A 109 1.18 -13.85 -5.15
CA LEU A 109 0.82 -14.41 -3.84
C LEU A 109 -0.68 -14.60 -3.69
N LEU A 110 -1.48 -13.59 -4.10
CA LEU A 110 -2.94 -13.62 -4.00
C LEU A 110 -3.56 -14.59 -5.02
N ALA A 111 -2.99 -14.71 -6.21
CA ALA A 111 -3.42 -15.73 -7.17
C ALA A 111 -3.26 -17.14 -6.57
N ARG A 112 -2.13 -17.45 -5.96
CA ARG A 112 -1.89 -18.71 -5.27
C ARG A 112 -2.83 -18.90 -4.07
N TYR A 113 -3.03 -17.86 -3.28
CA TYR A 113 -3.96 -17.88 -2.15
C TYR A 113 -5.39 -18.21 -2.62
N GLN A 114 -5.84 -17.60 -3.71
CA GLN A 114 -7.19 -17.81 -4.25
C GLN A 114 -7.41 -19.25 -4.76
N VAL A 115 -6.39 -19.89 -5.31
CA VAL A 115 -6.43 -21.32 -5.70
C VAL A 115 -6.62 -22.20 -4.47
N LEU A 116 -5.91 -21.93 -3.37
CA LEU A 116 -6.00 -22.71 -2.14
C LEU A 116 -7.29 -22.45 -1.35
N TYR A 117 -7.82 -21.21 -1.43
CA TYR A 117 -8.97 -20.76 -0.64
C TYR A 117 -10.02 -20.02 -1.48
N PRO A 118 -10.68 -20.71 -2.43
CA PRO A 118 -11.56 -20.10 -3.44
C PRO A 118 -12.80 -19.41 -2.86
N ASN A 119 -13.17 -19.73 -1.60
CA ASN A 119 -14.32 -19.15 -0.92
C ASN A 119 -14.00 -17.84 -0.14
N VAL A 120 -12.74 -17.36 -0.18
CA VAL A 120 -12.33 -16.11 0.44
C VAL A 120 -12.42 -15.01 -0.61
N GLN A 121 -13.15 -13.96 -0.32
CA GLN A 121 -13.16 -12.74 -1.14
C GLN A 121 -12.00 -11.86 -0.70
N LEU A 122 -11.11 -11.55 -1.63
CA LEU A 122 -9.97 -10.67 -1.41
C LEU A 122 -10.35 -9.23 -1.76
N GLN A 123 -9.96 -8.30 -0.92
CA GLN A 123 -10.00 -6.86 -1.19
C GLN A 123 -8.59 -6.32 -0.94
N MET A 124 -7.98 -5.75 -1.96
CA MET A 124 -6.68 -5.09 -1.84
C MET A 124 -6.86 -3.58 -1.99
N LEU A 125 -6.29 -2.83 -1.04
CA LEU A 125 -6.22 -1.38 -1.03
C LEU A 125 -4.77 -0.99 -1.26
N GLU A 126 -4.52 -0.12 -2.24
CA GLU A 126 -3.19 0.44 -2.50
C GLU A 126 -3.16 1.88 -1.98
N SER A 127 -2.20 2.17 -1.10
CA SER A 127 -1.95 3.50 -0.55
C SER A 127 -0.44 3.70 -0.31
N ASP A 128 -0.04 4.78 0.33
CA ASP A 128 1.35 4.91 0.76
C ASP A 128 1.64 4.10 2.04
N SER A 129 2.91 3.99 2.42
CA SER A 129 3.29 3.15 3.57
C SER A 129 2.75 3.65 4.90
N ALA A 130 2.59 4.96 5.08
CA ALA A 130 2.05 5.54 6.31
C ALA A 130 0.56 5.24 6.44
N GLU A 131 -0.19 5.39 5.36
CA GLU A 131 -1.61 5.09 5.31
C GLU A 131 -1.87 3.58 5.50
N VAL A 132 -1.09 2.70 4.84
CA VAL A 132 -1.19 1.25 5.07
C VAL A 132 -0.99 0.88 6.54
N ILE A 133 -0.01 1.48 7.21
CA ILE A 133 0.22 1.25 8.64
C ILE A 133 -1.00 1.70 9.45
N HIS A 134 -1.54 2.88 9.16
CA HIS A 134 -2.74 3.40 9.81
C HIS A 134 -3.97 2.50 9.59
N GLU A 135 -4.19 2.01 8.37
CA GLU A 135 -5.29 1.10 8.05
C GLU A 135 -5.21 -0.23 8.84
N VAL A 136 -3.99 -0.76 9.04
CA VAL A 136 -3.78 -1.97 9.85
C VAL A 136 -3.96 -1.67 11.34
N GLU A 137 -3.43 -0.56 11.84
CA GLU A 137 -3.60 -0.13 13.23
C GLU A 137 -5.07 0.08 13.60
N SER A 138 -5.82 0.66 12.69
CA SER A 138 -7.26 0.95 12.84
C SER A 138 -8.17 -0.24 12.49
N HIS A 139 -7.63 -1.42 12.17
CA HIS A 139 -8.38 -2.61 11.74
C HIS A 139 -9.26 -2.38 10.48
N ILE A 140 -8.95 -1.38 9.67
CA ILE A 140 -9.53 -1.17 8.34
C ILE A 140 -9.04 -2.28 7.40
N ALA A 141 -7.75 -2.63 7.50
CA ALA A 141 -7.16 -3.79 6.86
C ALA A 141 -6.79 -4.88 7.89
N ASP A 142 -6.93 -6.14 7.49
CA ASP A 142 -6.53 -7.30 8.31
C ASP A 142 -5.02 -7.48 8.32
N ILE A 143 -4.37 -7.23 7.17
CA ILE A 143 -2.94 -7.39 6.92
C ILE A 143 -2.47 -6.23 6.04
N GLY A 144 -1.24 -5.78 6.28
CA GLY A 144 -0.56 -4.79 5.44
C GLY A 144 0.75 -5.31 4.85
N PHE A 145 1.18 -4.70 3.73
CA PHE A 145 2.51 -4.92 3.14
C PHE A 145 3.17 -3.58 2.89
N VAL A 146 4.30 -3.33 3.54
CA VAL A 146 4.99 -2.02 3.53
C VAL A 146 6.50 -2.15 3.35
N GLY A 147 7.11 -1.11 2.79
CA GLY A 147 8.57 -1.01 2.65
C GLY A 147 9.28 -0.36 3.84
N THR A 148 8.58 -0.08 4.94
CA THR A 148 9.11 0.55 6.15
C THR A 148 8.61 -0.18 7.38
N VAL A 149 9.40 -0.15 8.47
CA VAL A 149 8.97 -0.75 9.75
C VAL A 149 8.03 0.22 10.46
N PRO A 150 6.84 -0.24 10.94
CA PRO A 150 5.99 0.56 11.81
C PRO A 150 6.73 0.95 13.10
N GLU A 151 6.54 2.19 13.53
CA GLU A 151 7.11 2.66 14.81
C GLU A 151 6.30 2.16 16.01
N ASN A 152 5.02 1.85 15.80
CA ASN A 152 4.10 1.40 16.83
C ASN A 152 4.32 -0.09 17.16
N ARG A 153 4.54 -0.40 18.44
CA ARG A 153 4.73 -1.75 18.95
C ARG A 153 3.49 -2.66 18.86
N GLN A 154 2.32 -2.10 18.58
CA GLN A 154 1.09 -2.88 18.40
C GLN A 154 1.06 -3.60 17.04
N CYS A 155 1.84 -3.16 16.08
CA CYS A 155 1.98 -3.82 14.79
C CYS A 155 3.16 -4.79 14.81
N MET A 156 2.89 -6.08 14.57
CA MET A 156 3.92 -7.05 14.21
C MET A 156 4.39 -6.75 12.79
N ALA A 157 5.70 -6.76 12.58
CA ALA A 157 6.31 -6.62 11.28
C ALA A 157 7.20 -7.85 11.00
N LEU A 158 6.87 -8.59 9.94
CA LEU A 158 7.61 -9.75 9.47
C LEU A 158 8.31 -9.39 8.17
N PRO A 159 9.66 -9.42 8.08
CA PRO A 159 10.34 -9.22 6.82
C PRO A 159 10.01 -10.40 5.89
N VAL A 160 9.48 -10.12 4.71
CA VAL A 160 9.02 -11.17 3.77
C VAL A 160 9.72 -11.14 2.42
N TYR A 161 10.29 -10.01 2.05
CA TYR A 161 10.99 -9.86 0.78
C TYR A 161 12.11 -8.82 0.90
N GLN A 162 13.26 -9.07 0.23
CA GLN A 162 14.36 -8.13 0.16
C GLN A 162 14.36 -7.44 -1.20
N ASP A 163 13.99 -6.16 -1.22
CA ASP A 163 13.98 -5.28 -2.40
C ASP A 163 15.30 -4.51 -2.51
N GLU A 164 15.74 -4.23 -3.74
CA GLU A 164 16.92 -3.43 -4.04
C GLU A 164 16.47 -2.09 -4.64
N LEU A 165 17.03 -0.98 -4.13
CA LEU A 165 16.85 0.35 -4.74
C LEU A 165 17.99 0.63 -5.70
N VAL A 166 17.64 1.15 -6.87
CA VAL A 166 18.57 1.48 -7.95
C VAL A 166 18.43 2.94 -8.38
N LEU A 167 19.55 3.57 -8.71
CA LEU A 167 19.58 4.90 -9.33
C LEU A 167 19.49 4.72 -10.84
N VAL A 168 18.40 5.19 -11.44
CA VAL A 168 18.16 5.06 -12.88
C VAL A 168 18.08 6.42 -13.57
N MET A 169 18.46 6.43 -14.85
CA MET A 169 18.57 7.63 -15.66
C MET A 169 18.16 7.35 -17.12
N PRO A 170 17.83 8.40 -17.90
CA PRO A 170 17.51 8.27 -19.30
C PRO A 170 18.66 7.64 -20.11
N ASN A 171 18.34 6.83 -21.13
CA ASN A 171 19.34 6.34 -22.06
C ASN A 171 19.55 7.35 -23.21
N THR A 172 20.32 8.40 -22.91
CA THR A 172 20.73 9.43 -23.88
C THR A 172 22.25 9.58 -23.88
N GLU A 173 22.82 10.19 -24.94
CA GLU A 173 24.26 10.40 -25.05
C GLU A 173 24.85 11.12 -23.83
N ALA A 174 24.15 12.12 -23.27
CA ALA A 174 24.58 12.85 -22.08
C ALA A 174 24.70 11.93 -20.86
N TYR A 175 23.70 11.09 -20.61
CA TYR A 175 23.71 10.16 -19.47
C TYR A 175 24.62 8.96 -19.71
N GLN A 176 24.82 8.52 -20.95
CA GLN A 176 25.84 7.51 -21.29
C GLN A 176 27.24 8.04 -20.99
N LYS A 177 27.48 9.34 -21.22
CA LYS A 177 28.74 9.99 -20.87
C LYS A 177 28.93 10.02 -19.34
N ILE A 178 27.90 10.43 -18.58
CA ILE A 178 27.92 10.35 -17.11
C ILE A 178 28.23 8.92 -16.66
N LEU A 179 27.55 7.94 -17.21
CA LEU A 179 27.77 6.53 -16.87
C LEU A 179 29.21 6.08 -17.16
N LYS A 180 29.88 6.67 -18.14
CA LYS A 180 31.27 6.33 -18.51
C LYS A 180 32.31 7.07 -17.66
N ASP A 181 32.11 8.35 -17.43
CA ASP A 181 33.14 9.26 -16.93
C ASP A 181 33.04 9.50 -15.40
N GLU A 182 31.84 9.49 -14.81
CA GLU A 182 31.66 9.84 -13.39
C GLU A 182 31.97 8.66 -12.47
N THR A 183 32.68 8.97 -11.38
CA THR A 183 33.13 8.02 -10.33
C THR A 183 32.55 8.34 -8.96
N ASP A 184 31.80 9.42 -8.83
CA ASP A 184 31.08 9.83 -7.61
C ASP A 184 29.63 10.20 -7.92
N LEU A 185 28.93 10.76 -6.96
CA LEU A 185 27.51 11.12 -7.08
C LEU A 185 27.26 12.65 -7.16
N SER A 186 28.29 13.48 -7.28
CA SER A 186 28.14 14.95 -7.35
C SER A 186 27.32 15.42 -8.54
N TRP A 187 27.36 14.67 -9.64
CA TRP A 187 26.59 14.96 -10.84
C TRP A 187 25.07 14.95 -10.63
N ILE A 188 24.57 14.24 -9.61
CA ILE A 188 23.13 14.18 -9.27
C ILE A 188 22.56 15.57 -8.98
N LEU A 189 23.34 16.44 -8.36
CA LEU A 189 22.94 17.82 -8.02
C LEU A 189 22.74 18.71 -9.27
N HIS A 190 23.32 18.33 -10.39
CA HIS A 190 23.33 19.12 -11.64
C HIS A 190 22.31 18.65 -12.69
N VAL A 191 21.58 17.58 -12.41
CA VAL A 191 20.57 17.03 -13.33
C VAL A 191 19.17 17.07 -12.73
N PRO A 192 18.11 17.08 -13.57
CA PRO A 192 16.74 17.01 -13.06
C PRO A 192 16.45 15.66 -12.42
N ALA A 193 15.73 15.66 -11.31
CA ALA A 193 15.33 14.47 -10.59
C ALA A 193 13.80 14.38 -10.46
N ILE A 194 13.28 13.16 -10.51
CA ILE A 194 11.90 12.80 -10.23
C ILE A 194 11.87 12.08 -8.90
N MET A 195 11.06 12.54 -7.97
CA MET A 195 10.93 11.94 -6.64
C MET A 195 9.55 11.30 -6.46
N ARG A 196 9.46 10.36 -5.55
CA ARG A 196 8.17 9.86 -5.04
C ARG A 196 7.53 10.91 -4.11
N GLU A 197 6.24 10.77 -3.88
CA GLU A 197 5.45 11.55 -2.91
C GLU A 197 6.02 11.46 -1.48
N GLU A 198 5.63 12.40 -0.60
CA GLU A 198 6.19 12.50 0.77
C GLU A 198 5.90 11.28 1.65
N GLY A 199 4.74 10.66 1.56
CA GLY A 199 4.38 9.44 2.32
C GLY A 199 5.09 8.16 1.85
N SER A 200 5.84 8.21 0.74
CA SER A 200 6.47 7.05 0.14
C SER A 200 7.62 6.47 0.96
N GLY A 201 7.51 5.20 1.33
CA GLY A 201 8.62 4.45 1.92
C GLY A 201 9.84 4.35 0.99
N THR A 202 9.64 4.30 -0.34
CA THR A 202 10.73 4.31 -1.33
C THR A 202 11.49 5.64 -1.27
N ARG A 203 10.80 6.79 -1.19
CA ARG A 203 11.43 8.10 -1.06
C ARG A 203 12.25 8.19 0.22
N LYS A 204 11.67 7.83 1.37
CA LYS A 204 12.35 7.87 2.68
C LYS A 204 13.67 7.06 2.66
N GLU A 205 13.63 5.86 2.10
CA GLU A 205 14.81 5.01 1.99
C GLU A 205 15.82 5.52 0.95
N ALA A 206 15.36 6.09 -0.17
CA ALA A 206 16.22 6.68 -1.19
C ALA A 206 16.95 7.92 -0.66
N GLU A 207 16.25 8.84 0.01
CA GLU A 207 16.85 10.03 0.61
C GLU A 207 17.89 9.66 1.68
N LYS A 208 17.58 8.65 2.52
CA LYS A 208 18.52 8.14 3.50
C LYS A 208 19.78 7.58 2.84
N TRP A 209 19.60 6.76 1.80
CA TRP A 209 20.72 6.15 1.08
C TRP A 209 21.62 7.20 0.43
N LEU A 210 21.03 8.19 -0.26
CA LEU A 210 21.80 9.26 -0.88
C LEU A 210 22.57 10.09 0.15
N LYS A 211 21.97 10.37 1.31
CA LYS A 211 22.66 11.03 2.43
C LYS A 211 23.83 10.21 2.99
N ASP A 212 23.63 8.90 3.16
CA ASP A 212 24.68 7.97 3.61
C ASP A 212 25.86 7.94 2.62
N LEU A 213 25.62 8.25 1.34
CA LEU A 213 26.62 8.37 0.27
C LEU A 213 27.18 9.79 0.11
N GLY A 214 26.83 10.72 0.99
CA GLY A 214 27.37 12.08 1.00
C GLY A 214 26.66 13.06 0.08
N VAL A 215 25.49 12.69 -0.49
CA VAL A 215 24.68 13.59 -1.33
C VAL A 215 23.74 14.40 -0.43
N ASP A 216 23.81 15.74 -0.49
CA ASP A 216 22.82 16.60 0.16
C ASP A 216 21.51 16.58 -0.64
N THR A 217 20.54 15.85 -0.12
CA THR A 217 19.25 15.68 -0.79
C THR A 217 18.43 16.97 -0.88
N SER A 218 18.75 17.99 -0.08
CA SER A 218 18.09 19.31 -0.15
C SER A 218 18.53 20.15 -1.36
N GLU A 219 19.70 19.84 -1.93
CA GLU A 219 20.23 20.50 -3.11
C GLU A 219 19.82 19.82 -4.43
N ILE A 220 19.19 18.65 -4.35
CA ILE A 220 18.71 17.93 -5.55
C ILE A 220 17.65 18.77 -6.26
N ARG A 221 17.84 18.98 -7.57
CA ARG A 221 16.87 19.68 -8.42
C ARG A 221 15.66 18.78 -8.72
N VAL A 222 14.68 18.76 -7.81
CA VAL A 222 13.44 18.01 -8.02
C VAL A 222 12.54 18.74 -9.01
N THR A 223 12.27 18.10 -10.15
CA THR A 223 11.42 18.64 -11.23
C THR A 223 9.99 18.12 -11.17
N ALA A 224 9.78 16.97 -10.54
CA ALA A 224 8.45 16.40 -10.35
C ALA A 224 8.38 15.48 -9.13
N ASN A 225 7.21 15.48 -8.46
CA ASN A 225 6.84 14.47 -7.49
C ASN A 225 5.72 13.61 -8.08
N MET A 226 5.87 12.29 -8.07
CA MET A 226 4.93 11.35 -8.68
C MET A 226 4.64 10.18 -7.74
N THR A 227 3.39 9.72 -7.70
CA THR A 227 2.96 8.57 -6.88
C THR A 227 3.15 7.23 -7.59
N SER A 228 3.05 7.19 -8.91
CA SER A 228 3.07 5.97 -9.71
C SER A 228 4.47 5.61 -10.21
N PRO A 229 5.04 4.44 -9.85
CA PRO A 229 6.29 3.94 -10.42
C PRO A 229 6.24 3.82 -11.95
N GLU A 230 5.10 3.44 -12.50
CA GLU A 230 4.88 3.36 -13.94
C GLU A 230 4.99 4.74 -14.63
N ALA A 231 4.46 5.80 -14.01
CA ALA A 231 4.60 7.15 -14.53
C ALA A 231 6.06 7.62 -14.43
N ILE A 232 6.72 7.32 -13.31
CA ILE A 232 8.14 7.69 -13.09
C ILE A 232 9.03 7.04 -14.16
N LYS A 233 8.97 5.72 -14.34
CA LYS A 233 9.83 5.03 -15.31
C LYS A 233 9.58 5.50 -16.75
N LYS A 234 8.32 5.77 -17.13
CA LYS A 234 8.01 6.38 -18.43
C LYS A 234 8.60 7.78 -18.58
N SER A 235 8.58 8.58 -17.52
CA SER A 235 9.17 9.92 -17.50
C SER A 235 10.69 9.88 -17.62
N VAL A 236 11.35 8.94 -16.90
CA VAL A 236 12.80 8.70 -17.06
C VAL A 236 13.12 8.28 -18.50
N LYS A 237 12.40 7.31 -19.04
CA LYS A 237 12.57 6.87 -20.44
C LYS A 237 12.44 8.02 -21.45
N ASN A 238 11.56 8.98 -21.19
CA ASN A 238 11.35 10.16 -22.04
C ASN A 238 12.33 11.33 -21.75
N GLY A 239 13.37 11.12 -20.94
CA GLY A 239 14.41 12.10 -20.72
C GLY A 239 14.12 13.15 -19.65
N MET A 240 13.06 12.98 -18.82
CA MET A 240 12.65 13.99 -17.83
C MET A 240 13.65 14.15 -16.69
N GLY A 241 14.47 13.14 -16.38
CA GLY A 241 15.47 13.17 -15.33
C GLY A 241 15.74 11.82 -14.72
N ILE A 242 16.50 11.84 -13.62
CA ILE A 242 16.89 10.64 -12.86
C ILE A 242 15.90 10.32 -11.74
N THR A 243 15.96 9.10 -11.22
CA THR A 243 15.23 8.73 -9.99
C THR A 243 15.90 7.58 -9.27
N VAL A 244 15.63 7.46 -7.96
CA VAL A 244 15.90 6.24 -7.19
C VAL A 244 14.60 5.48 -7.02
N ILE A 245 14.58 4.22 -7.46
CA ILE A 245 13.36 3.41 -7.53
C ILE A 245 13.67 1.94 -7.17
N SER A 246 12.65 1.15 -6.86
CA SER A 246 12.78 -0.29 -6.71
C SER A 246 13.22 -0.96 -8.01
N ARG A 247 14.18 -1.85 -7.95
CA ARG A 247 14.63 -2.67 -9.08
C ARG A 247 13.47 -3.44 -9.71
N MET A 248 12.56 -3.99 -8.88
CA MET A 248 11.39 -4.72 -9.36
C MET A 248 10.52 -3.92 -10.34
N ALA A 249 10.51 -2.58 -10.20
CA ALA A 249 9.72 -1.71 -11.06
C ALA A 249 10.36 -1.43 -12.42
N VAL A 250 11.67 -1.64 -12.56
CA VAL A 250 12.45 -1.19 -13.74
C VAL A 250 13.28 -2.28 -14.41
N ASP A 251 13.24 -3.51 -13.88
CA ASP A 251 14.07 -4.62 -14.43
C ASP A 251 13.83 -4.83 -15.94
N GLU A 252 12.59 -4.75 -16.39
CA GLU A 252 12.28 -4.93 -17.80
C GLU A 252 12.88 -3.82 -18.66
N GLU A 253 12.74 -2.56 -18.26
CA GLU A 253 13.29 -1.40 -18.97
C GLU A 253 14.82 -1.38 -18.97
N LEU A 254 15.44 -1.85 -17.88
CA LEU A 254 16.91 -2.01 -17.80
C LEU A 254 17.39 -3.11 -18.74
N LEU A 255 16.74 -4.27 -18.73
CA LEU A 255 17.09 -5.39 -19.63
C LEU A 255 16.92 -5.02 -21.11
N GLN A 256 15.92 -4.20 -21.44
CA GLN A 256 15.67 -3.72 -22.79
C GLN A 256 16.55 -2.51 -23.18
N GLY A 257 17.37 -1.99 -22.25
CA GLY A 257 18.22 -0.82 -22.49
C GLY A 257 17.43 0.48 -22.72
N GLN A 258 16.18 0.55 -22.24
CA GLN A 258 15.32 1.74 -22.40
C GLN A 258 15.68 2.85 -21.41
N ILE A 259 16.23 2.48 -20.27
CA ILE A 259 16.83 3.35 -19.25
C ILE A 259 18.17 2.77 -18.84
N LEU A 260 19.00 3.56 -18.16
CA LEU A 260 20.30 3.15 -17.65
C LEU A 260 20.28 3.11 -16.13
N GLU A 261 21.01 2.17 -15.55
CA GLU A 261 21.33 2.14 -14.13
C GLU A 261 22.72 2.74 -13.89
N PHE A 262 22.85 3.62 -12.90
CA PHE A 262 24.17 4.00 -12.40
C PHE A 262 24.60 2.99 -11.34
N PRO A 263 25.71 2.24 -11.58
CA PRO A 263 26.09 1.14 -10.69
C PRO A 263 26.80 1.66 -9.43
N VAL A 264 26.03 2.19 -8.48
CA VAL A 264 26.54 2.86 -7.27
C VAL A 264 27.51 1.95 -6.50
N ALA A 265 27.13 0.68 -6.26
CA ALA A 265 27.96 -0.26 -5.49
C ALA A 265 29.30 -0.59 -6.16
N ASP A 266 29.37 -0.52 -7.49
CA ASP A 266 30.59 -0.85 -8.24
C ASP A 266 31.53 0.36 -8.41
N ARG A 267 31.01 1.57 -8.27
CA ARG A 267 31.74 2.81 -8.56
C ARG A 267 32.08 3.66 -7.34
N ILE A 268 31.25 3.60 -6.33
CA ILE A 268 31.43 4.38 -5.11
C ILE A 268 32.15 3.51 -4.09
N ALA A 269 33.32 3.93 -3.67
CA ALA A 269 34.10 3.21 -2.66
C ALA A 269 33.28 3.02 -1.38
N MET A 270 33.24 1.79 -0.87
CA MET A 270 32.50 1.38 0.33
C MET A 270 30.96 1.49 0.21
N ALA A 271 30.39 1.73 -0.98
CA ALA A 271 28.97 1.68 -1.17
C ALA A 271 28.49 0.25 -1.43
N ASP A 272 27.51 -0.19 -0.68
CA ASP A 272 26.81 -1.44 -0.93
C ASP A 272 25.54 -1.20 -1.76
N LYS A 273 25.02 -2.28 -2.34
CA LYS A 273 23.69 -2.26 -2.94
C LYS A 273 22.66 -1.87 -1.89
N LYS A 274 21.84 -0.86 -2.18
CA LYS A 274 20.78 -0.45 -1.26
C LYS A 274 19.68 -1.49 -1.22
N ARG A 275 19.72 -2.31 -0.20
CA ARG A 275 18.67 -3.30 0.08
C ARG A 275 17.78 -2.83 1.20
N ARG A 276 16.48 -3.09 1.06
CA ARG A 276 15.47 -2.86 2.07
C ARG A 276 14.56 -4.07 2.19
N ASN A 277 13.98 -4.27 3.36
CA ASN A 277 12.97 -5.31 3.51
C ASN A 277 11.58 -4.75 3.20
N ILE A 278 10.78 -5.58 2.56
CA ILE A 278 9.33 -5.45 2.53
C ILE A 278 8.79 -6.28 3.69
N TYR A 279 7.88 -5.70 4.45
CA TYR A 279 7.32 -6.30 5.64
C TYR A 279 5.85 -6.62 5.43
N LEU A 280 5.43 -7.81 5.87
CA LEU A 280 4.05 -8.10 6.18
C LEU A 280 3.76 -7.60 7.58
N ILE A 281 2.72 -6.79 7.75
CA ILE A 281 2.32 -6.21 9.03
C ILE A 281 0.90 -6.60 9.40
N TYR A 282 0.65 -6.75 10.71
CA TYR A 282 -0.68 -6.93 11.26
C TYR A 282 -0.76 -6.45 12.71
N ASN A 283 -1.94 -6.04 13.15
CA ASN A 283 -2.15 -5.57 14.51
C ASN A 283 -2.25 -6.78 15.47
N GLN A 284 -1.45 -6.76 16.56
CA GLN A 284 -1.38 -7.84 17.55
C GLN A 284 -2.44 -7.73 18.64
N SER A 285 -3.15 -6.60 18.75
CA SER A 285 -4.14 -6.38 19.81
C SER A 285 -5.34 -7.31 19.71
N VAL A 286 -5.59 -7.87 18.52
CA VAL A 286 -6.66 -8.82 18.23
C VAL A 286 -6.09 -10.01 17.44
N PRO A 287 -6.47 -11.27 17.77
CA PRO A 287 -6.04 -12.43 16.99
C PRO A 287 -6.39 -12.29 15.51
N LEU A 288 -5.59 -12.78 14.62
CA LEU A 288 -5.85 -12.77 13.18
C LEU A 288 -7.08 -13.63 12.81
N SER A 289 -7.80 -13.29 11.76
CA SER A 289 -8.81 -14.16 11.18
C SER A 289 -8.16 -15.39 10.55
N ARG A 290 -8.88 -16.51 10.45
CA ARG A 290 -8.37 -17.72 9.77
C ARG A 290 -7.91 -17.42 8.34
N ALA A 291 -8.58 -16.49 7.65
CA ALA A 291 -8.17 -16.07 6.32
C ALA A 291 -6.84 -15.32 6.36
N ALA A 292 -6.68 -14.41 7.32
CA ALA A 292 -5.45 -13.66 7.53
C ALA A 292 -4.28 -14.57 7.97
N GLU A 293 -4.49 -15.48 8.92
CA GLU A 293 -3.48 -16.47 9.35
C GLU A 293 -2.95 -17.31 8.19
N ARG A 294 -3.85 -17.77 7.30
CA ARG A 294 -3.48 -18.54 6.10
C ARG A 294 -2.64 -17.74 5.12
N LEU A 295 -2.94 -16.43 4.95
CA LEU A 295 -2.12 -15.57 4.10
C LEU A 295 -0.72 -15.34 4.73
N VAL A 296 -0.65 -15.12 6.05
CA VAL A 296 0.64 -15.02 6.78
C VAL A 296 1.45 -16.31 6.60
N GLN A 297 0.83 -17.47 6.77
CA GLN A 297 1.49 -18.76 6.59
C GLN A 297 2.00 -18.94 5.15
N LEU A 298 1.15 -18.71 4.15
CA LEU A 298 1.52 -18.81 2.74
C LEU A 298 2.68 -17.86 2.38
N THR A 299 2.67 -16.66 2.94
CA THR A 299 3.74 -15.68 2.74
C THR A 299 5.06 -16.18 3.34
N ARG A 300 5.02 -16.76 4.54
CA ARG A 300 6.21 -17.36 5.17
C ARG A 300 6.77 -18.52 4.35
N GLU A 301 5.92 -19.44 3.90
CA GLU A 301 6.33 -20.59 3.08
C GLU A 301 6.97 -20.18 1.74
N ARG A 302 6.62 -19.00 1.22
CA ARG A 302 7.12 -18.52 -0.07
C ARG A 302 8.43 -17.74 0.05
N TYR A 303 8.61 -16.96 1.12
CA TYR A 303 9.66 -15.95 1.20
C TYR A 303 10.59 -16.09 2.41
N LEU A 304 10.28 -16.93 3.39
CA LEU A 304 11.11 -17.23 4.56
C LEU A 304 11.53 -18.69 4.59
#